data_242da10f28c09b47c1cf225d45acb0f1
#
_entry.id   242da10f28c09b47c1cf225d45acb0f1
#
_cell.length_a   1.000
_cell.length_b   1.000
_cell.length_c   1.000
_cell.angle_alpha   90.00
_cell.angle_beta   90.00
_cell.angle_gamma   90.00
#
_symmetry.space_group_name_H-M   'P 1'
#
loop_
_entity.id
_entity.type
_entity.pdbx_description
1 polymer ?
#
loop_
_entity_poly.entity_id
_entity_poly.type
_entity_poly.pdbx_seq_one_letter_code
_entity_poly.pdbx_strand_id
1 'polypeptide(L)'
;MKLLKKLIGTVLVLGTLSSSIFAQSLKGKDPVMNTGTPEVIDYKGKALGSEIPAWVKAVSDGAVRKVYRSLELDMAEDKIFVLYNKGSDLDFLKTWTDQVDARAEVASSIEQTVAQTVESELKAVKSTSQEEKERKAKIYSASMTNLTLNGLMKEADYWIKTRTPKTDVKTPEKASDYDVEYTYYVVFSISKANFDRQVTAAMDDVPDNDDQTKFLKEVLTRKLKESIITNKDPEIVDFKNAKVEEVDDGINVVK
;
A
#
# COMPACT_ATOMS: atom_id res chain seq x y z
N MET A 1 -58.13 -5.16 30.02
CA MET A 1 -58.65 -4.64 28.72
C MET A 1 -57.59 -3.78 28.06
N LYS A 2 -57.06 -4.25 26.91
CA LYS A 2 -56.52 -3.48 25.77
C LYS A 2 -55.37 -2.48 26.08
N LEU A 3 -54.30 -2.37 25.36
CA LEU A 3 -53.81 -2.85 24.05
C LEU A 3 -52.30 -2.58 23.95
N LEU A 4 -51.63 -3.58 23.50
CA LEU A 4 -50.28 -3.61 22.95
C LEU A 4 -50.08 -2.51 21.87
N LYS A 5 -49.02 -1.73 21.93
CA LYS A 5 -48.48 -1.11 20.74
C LYS A 5 -46.98 -1.38 20.65
N LYS A 6 -46.64 -2.26 19.71
CA LYS A 6 -45.31 -2.49 19.21
C LYS A 6 -44.77 -1.21 18.57
N LEU A 7 -43.58 -0.77 18.96
CA LEU A 7 -42.80 0.16 18.20
C LEU A 7 -41.57 -0.59 17.64
N ILE A 8 -41.64 -0.96 16.38
CA ILE A 8 -40.53 -1.52 15.61
C ILE A 8 -39.62 -0.36 15.29
N GLY A 9 -38.50 -0.26 15.97
CA GLY A 9 -37.40 0.64 15.61
C GLY A 9 -36.54 -0.04 14.55
N THR A 10 -36.64 0.41 13.31
CA THR A 10 -35.75 0.01 12.22
C THR A 10 -34.39 0.64 12.45
N VAL A 11 -33.41 -0.15 12.89
CA VAL A 11 -32.01 0.24 12.92
C VAL A 11 -31.48 0.10 11.49
N LEU A 12 -31.20 1.22 10.87
CA LEU A 12 -30.55 1.29 9.56
C LEU A 12 -29.04 1.07 9.77
N VAL A 13 -28.61 -0.17 9.60
CA VAL A 13 -27.17 -0.49 9.60
C VAL A 13 -26.61 -0.11 8.23
N LEU A 14 -25.91 1.00 8.17
CA LEU A 14 -25.04 1.35 7.05
C LEU A 14 -23.78 0.50 7.16
N GLY A 15 -23.87 -0.71 6.64
CA GLY A 15 -22.70 -1.55 6.43
C GLY A 15 -21.93 -1.05 5.21
N THR A 16 -20.75 -0.48 5.41
CA THR A 16 -19.76 -0.31 4.35
C THR A 16 -19.23 -1.69 3.99
N LEU A 17 -19.76 -2.25 2.92
CA LEU A 17 -19.27 -3.47 2.30
C LEU A 17 -17.93 -3.18 1.62
N SER A 18 -16.84 -3.48 2.31
CA SER A 18 -15.57 -3.78 1.65
C SER A 18 -15.72 -5.13 0.96
N SER A 19 -16.12 -5.10 -0.30
CA SER A 19 -16.28 -6.27 -1.15
C SER A 19 -14.92 -6.81 -1.57
N SER A 20 -14.39 -7.77 -0.79
CA SER A 20 -13.49 -8.78 -1.33
C SER A 20 -14.30 -9.67 -2.27
N ILE A 21 -14.23 -9.39 -3.56
CA ILE A 21 -14.88 -10.20 -4.59
C ILE A 21 -14.09 -11.49 -4.75
N PHE A 22 -14.47 -12.52 -4.02
CA PHE A 22 -14.23 -13.89 -4.45
C PHE A 22 -15.18 -14.17 -5.61
N ALA A 23 -14.65 -14.16 -6.83
CA ALA A 23 -15.36 -14.56 -8.01
C ALA A 23 -15.72 -16.04 -7.92
N GLN A 24 -16.93 -16.36 -7.45
CA GLN A 24 -17.55 -17.64 -7.75
C GLN A 24 -18.00 -17.62 -9.21
N SER A 25 -17.49 -18.56 -9.98
CA SER A 25 -17.84 -18.82 -11.37
C SER A 25 -19.35 -19.12 -11.49
N LEU A 26 -20.13 -18.12 -11.81
CA LEU A 26 -21.46 -18.31 -12.35
C LEU A 26 -21.31 -18.42 -13.87
N LYS A 27 -21.71 -19.57 -14.44
CA LYS A 27 -21.84 -19.81 -15.86
C LYS A 27 -22.97 -18.97 -16.44
N GLY A 28 -22.73 -17.68 -16.63
CA GLY A 28 -23.47 -16.76 -17.43
C GLY A 28 -22.45 -15.96 -18.23
N LYS A 29 -22.67 -15.72 -19.50
CA LYS A 29 -21.84 -14.80 -20.28
C LYS A 29 -22.11 -13.38 -19.82
N ASP A 30 -21.61 -13.02 -18.64
CA ASP A 30 -21.52 -11.64 -18.22
C ASP A 30 -20.57 -10.90 -19.15
N PRO A 31 -20.90 -9.68 -19.60
CA PRO A 31 -19.95 -8.90 -20.36
C PRO A 31 -18.68 -8.78 -19.54
N VAL A 32 -17.58 -9.29 -20.09
CA VAL A 32 -16.24 -9.14 -19.50
C VAL A 32 -16.05 -7.63 -19.38
N MET A 33 -16.19 -7.08 -18.17
CA MET A 33 -15.76 -5.73 -17.87
C MET A 33 -14.28 -5.68 -18.17
N ASN A 34 -13.89 -4.86 -19.13
CA ASN A 34 -12.51 -4.67 -19.50
C ASN A 34 -11.84 -3.81 -18.42
N THR A 35 -11.56 -4.41 -17.25
CA THR A 35 -10.71 -3.81 -16.21
C THR A 35 -9.28 -3.89 -16.71
N GLY A 36 -8.99 -3.10 -17.75
CA GLY A 36 -7.66 -3.09 -18.35
C GLY A 36 -6.63 -2.68 -17.32
N THR A 37 -5.52 -3.42 -17.27
CA THR A 37 -4.35 -3.01 -16.50
C THR A 37 -3.88 -1.65 -17.02
N PRO A 38 -3.61 -0.65 -16.14
CA PRO A 38 -3.09 0.64 -16.54
C PRO A 38 -1.80 0.48 -17.38
N GLU A 39 -1.78 1.07 -18.57
CA GLU A 39 -0.64 1.03 -19.47
C GLU A 39 0.16 2.34 -19.36
N VAL A 40 1.49 2.25 -19.26
CA VAL A 40 2.35 3.45 -19.23
C VAL A 40 2.43 4.09 -20.62
N ILE A 41 2.04 5.37 -20.71
CA ILE A 41 2.08 6.16 -21.94
C ILE A 41 3.12 7.29 -21.92
N ASP A 42 3.48 7.78 -20.74
CA ASP A 42 4.49 8.81 -20.53
C ASP A 42 5.17 8.68 -19.16
N TYR A 43 6.34 9.32 -18.98
CA TYR A 43 7.10 9.24 -17.73
C TYR A 43 8.19 10.33 -17.65
N LYS A 44 8.70 10.56 -16.45
CA LYS A 44 9.77 11.53 -16.16
C LYS A 44 11.00 11.22 -17.00
N GLY A 45 11.44 12.20 -17.79
CA GLY A 45 12.65 12.06 -18.62
C GLY A 45 12.46 11.40 -19.98
N LYS A 46 11.25 10.95 -20.35
CA LYS A 46 10.98 10.31 -21.66
C LYS A 46 11.45 11.17 -22.84
N ALA A 47 11.15 12.47 -22.80
CA ALA A 47 11.55 13.41 -23.85
C ALA A 47 13.08 13.57 -23.98
N LEU A 48 13.83 13.22 -22.95
CA LEU A 48 15.29 13.24 -22.90
C LEU A 48 15.91 11.88 -23.24
N GLY A 49 15.08 10.88 -23.57
CA GLY A 49 15.52 9.52 -23.86
C GLY A 49 15.90 8.70 -22.62
N SER A 50 15.61 9.20 -21.40
CA SER A 50 15.86 8.46 -20.17
C SER A 50 14.94 7.24 -20.07
N GLU A 51 15.39 6.20 -19.40
CA GLU A 51 14.57 5.03 -19.08
C GLU A 51 13.88 5.21 -17.74
N ILE A 52 12.80 4.45 -17.51
CA ILE A 52 12.13 4.38 -16.22
C ILE A 52 13.04 3.61 -15.25
N PRO A 53 13.37 4.17 -14.07
CA PRO A 53 14.18 3.45 -13.10
C PRO A 53 13.53 2.11 -12.71
N ALA A 54 14.33 1.07 -12.60
CA ALA A 54 13.85 -0.28 -12.32
C ALA A 54 13.07 -0.39 -11.00
N TRP A 55 13.36 0.49 -10.02
CA TRP A 55 12.63 0.51 -8.76
C TRP A 55 11.14 0.86 -8.92
N VAL A 56 10.79 1.70 -9.90
CA VAL A 56 9.37 2.07 -10.16
C VAL A 56 8.56 0.85 -10.57
N LYS A 57 9.08 0.06 -11.50
CA LYS A 57 8.46 -1.22 -11.89
C LYS A 57 8.46 -2.20 -10.73
N ALA A 58 9.58 -2.27 -9.99
CA ALA A 58 9.70 -3.19 -8.86
C ALA A 58 8.68 -2.88 -7.73
N VAL A 59 8.32 -1.61 -7.51
CA VAL A 59 7.23 -1.23 -6.60
C VAL A 59 5.90 -1.78 -7.09
N SER A 60 5.57 -1.60 -8.38
CA SER A 60 4.35 -2.13 -8.98
C SER A 60 4.26 -3.66 -8.89
N ASP A 61 5.38 -4.34 -9.09
CA ASP A 61 5.49 -5.81 -9.04
C ASP A 61 5.58 -6.37 -7.60
N GLY A 62 5.65 -5.51 -6.57
CA GLY A 62 5.90 -5.92 -5.18
C GLY A 62 7.29 -6.54 -4.95
N ALA A 63 8.25 -6.29 -5.85
CA ALA A 63 9.58 -6.91 -5.86
C ALA A 63 10.57 -6.17 -4.94
N VAL A 64 10.41 -6.32 -3.62
CA VAL A 64 11.15 -5.60 -2.56
C VAL A 64 12.66 -5.54 -2.80
N ARG A 65 13.29 -6.70 -3.08
CA ARG A 65 14.75 -6.78 -3.29
C ARG A 65 15.21 -5.94 -4.48
N LYS A 66 14.40 -5.87 -5.54
CA LYS A 66 14.73 -5.08 -6.72
C LYS A 66 14.65 -3.57 -6.44
N VAL A 67 13.70 -3.15 -5.58
CA VAL A 67 13.62 -1.75 -5.14
C VAL A 67 14.90 -1.34 -4.43
N TYR A 68 15.34 -2.10 -3.41
CA TYR A 68 16.58 -1.82 -2.69
C TYR A 68 17.79 -1.76 -3.61
N ARG A 69 17.94 -2.77 -4.48
CA ARG A 69 19.08 -2.85 -5.40
C ARG A 69 19.12 -1.68 -6.40
N SER A 70 17.97 -1.32 -6.98
CA SER A 70 17.88 -0.21 -7.94
C SER A 70 18.16 1.15 -7.29
N LEU A 71 17.95 1.29 -5.99
CA LEU A 71 18.25 2.49 -5.23
C LEU A 71 19.64 2.46 -4.55
N GLU A 72 20.42 1.39 -4.78
CA GLU A 72 21.73 1.18 -4.15
C GLU A 72 21.67 1.19 -2.60
N LEU A 73 20.53 0.75 -2.03
CA LEU A 73 20.31 0.66 -0.59
C LEU A 73 20.57 -0.75 -0.09
N ASP A 74 21.04 -0.88 1.16
CA ASP A 74 21.26 -2.16 1.78
C ASP A 74 20.06 -2.59 2.63
N MET A 75 19.47 -3.74 2.29
CA MET A 75 18.34 -4.30 3.06
C MET A 75 18.70 -4.62 4.53
N ALA A 76 19.97 -4.78 4.87
CA ALA A 76 20.38 -5.02 6.24
C ALA A 76 20.47 -3.72 7.05
N GLU A 77 20.81 -2.61 6.40
CA GLU A 77 21.09 -1.32 7.05
C GLU A 77 19.94 -0.31 6.88
N ASP A 78 19.14 -0.43 5.81
CA ASP A 78 18.12 0.53 5.44
C ASP A 78 16.72 -0.04 5.56
N LYS A 79 15.80 0.80 6.01
CA LYS A 79 14.36 0.61 5.95
C LYS A 79 13.75 1.62 4.98
N ILE A 80 12.97 1.16 4.00
CA ILE A 80 12.35 2.05 3.01
C ILE A 80 10.84 2.13 3.17
N PHE A 81 10.32 3.30 2.78
CA PHE A 81 8.91 3.62 2.68
C PHE A 81 8.65 4.18 1.28
N VAL A 82 7.58 3.72 0.65
CA VAL A 82 7.18 4.21 -0.66
C VAL A 82 5.82 4.88 -0.53
N LEU A 83 5.81 6.19 -0.72
CA LEU A 83 4.59 6.97 -0.77
C LEU A 83 4.27 7.27 -2.23
N TYR A 84 2.99 7.20 -2.60
CA TYR A 84 2.58 7.64 -3.93
C TYR A 84 1.18 8.23 -3.92
N ASN A 85 0.94 9.13 -4.85
CA ASN A 85 -0.36 9.73 -5.08
C ASN A 85 -0.68 9.74 -6.57
N LYS A 86 -1.98 9.75 -6.88
CA LYS A 86 -2.52 9.73 -8.24
C LYS A 86 -3.38 10.95 -8.49
N GLY A 87 -3.39 11.40 -9.73
CA GLY A 87 -4.25 12.47 -10.16
C GLY A 87 -4.08 12.83 -11.64
N SER A 88 -4.97 13.66 -12.14
CA SER A 88 -4.93 14.16 -13.52
C SER A 88 -3.95 15.32 -13.73
N ASP A 89 -3.49 15.96 -12.65
CA ASP A 89 -2.63 17.13 -12.66
C ASP A 89 -1.26 16.84 -12.05
N LEU A 90 -0.23 16.81 -12.89
CA LEU A 90 1.15 16.52 -12.47
C LEU A 90 1.74 17.62 -11.59
N ASP A 91 1.41 18.87 -11.82
CA ASP A 91 2.00 19.98 -11.06
C ASP A 91 1.40 20.01 -9.65
N PHE A 92 0.12 19.66 -9.49
CA PHE A 92 -0.48 19.42 -8.18
C PHE A 92 0.23 18.27 -7.44
N LEU A 93 0.52 17.15 -8.12
CA LEU A 93 1.19 16.00 -7.50
C LEU A 93 2.64 16.33 -7.08
N LYS A 94 3.36 17.13 -7.85
CA LYS A 94 4.69 17.64 -7.45
C LYS A 94 4.60 18.53 -6.21
N THR A 95 3.66 19.47 -6.22
CA THR A 95 3.43 20.37 -5.08
C THR A 95 3.05 19.59 -3.82
N TRP A 96 2.21 18.56 -3.96
CA TRP A 96 1.88 17.66 -2.86
C TRP A 96 3.13 17.02 -2.27
N THR A 97 4.05 16.54 -3.11
CA THR A 97 5.30 15.92 -2.68
C THR A 97 6.19 16.87 -1.88
N ASP A 98 6.22 18.15 -2.25
CA ASP A 98 7.02 19.16 -1.58
C ASP A 98 6.37 19.67 -0.26
N GLN A 99 5.04 19.58 -0.15
CA GLN A 99 4.27 20.04 1.01
C GLN A 99 3.93 18.92 1.98
N VAL A 100 4.02 17.65 1.56
CA VAL A 100 3.69 16.53 2.42
C VAL A 100 4.64 16.46 3.61
N ASP A 101 4.08 16.41 4.81
CA ASP A 101 4.85 15.98 5.96
C ASP A 101 5.13 14.47 5.84
N ALA A 102 6.30 14.16 5.27
CA ALA A 102 6.72 12.79 5.02
C ALA A 102 6.67 11.91 6.27
N ARG A 103 6.93 12.49 7.45
CA ARG A 103 6.87 11.75 8.71
C ARG A 103 5.43 11.40 9.07
N ALA A 104 4.50 12.35 8.91
CA ALA A 104 3.08 12.10 9.17
C ALA A 104 2.51 11.05 8.22
N GLU A 105 2.85 11.12 6.93
CA GLU A 105 2.40 10.14 5.93
C GLU A 105 2.99 8.75 6.18
N VAL A 106 4.28 8.65 6.51
CA VAL A 106 4.92 7.39 6.87
C VAL A 106 4.31 6.84 8.17
N ALA A 107 4.08 7.66 9.18
CA ALA A 107 3.44 7.24 10.43
C ALA A 107 2.02 6.71 10.16
N SER A 108 1.21 7.41 9.38
CA SER A 108 -0.12 6.97 8.96
C SER A 108 -0.07 5.63 8.20
N SER A 109 0.92 5.44 7.32
CA SER A 109 1.12 4.19 6.59
C SER A 109 1.48 3.03 7.53
N ILE A 110 2.29 3.30 8.56
CA ILE A 110 2.62 2.32 9.60
C ILE A 110 1.37 1.94 10.40
N GLU A 111 0.58 2.93 10.83
CA GLU A 111 -0.68 2.69 11.55
C GLU A 111 -1.66 1.82 10.74
N GLN A 112 -1.82 2.11 9.45
CA GLN A 112 -2.65 1.30 8.55
C GLN A 112 -2.12 -0.14 8.42
N THR A 113 -0.81 -0.30 8.25
CA THR A 113 -0.17 -1.63 8.18
C THR A 113 -0.40 -2.42 9.48
N VAL A 114 -0.31 -1.76 10.63
CA VAL A 114 -0.57 -2.36 11.94
C VAL A 114 -2.03 -2.78 12.05
N ALA A 115 -2.97 -1.89 11.74
CA ALA A 115 -4.41 -2.19 11.82
C ALA A 115 -4.78 -3.37 10.93
N GLN A 116 -4.34 -3.38 9.67
CA GLN A 116 -4.58 -4.47 8.72
C GLN A 116 -3.98 -5.80 9.18
N THR A 117 -2.76 -5.75 9.74
CA THR A 117 -2.10 -6.97 10.24
C THR A 117 -2.84 -7.55 11.43
N VAL A 118 -3.21 -6.72 12.42
CA VAL A 118 -3.99 -7.16 13.58
C VAL A 118 -5.32 -7.76 13.14
N GLU A 119 -6.03 -7.11 12.23
CA GLU A 119 -7.30 -7.60 11.70
C GLU A 119 -7.14 -8.94 10.97
N SER A 120 -6.11 -9.08 10.16
CA SER A 120 -5.81 -10.32 9.42
C SER A 120 -5.49 -11.48 10.36
N GLU A 121 -4.59 -11.28 11.32
CA GLU A 121 -4.18 -12.31 12.28
C GLU A 121 -5.34 -12.73 13.19
N LEU A 122 -6.16 -11.78 13.65
CA LEU A 122 -7.31 -12.09 14.50
C LEU A 122 -8.49 -12.69 13.73
N LYS A 123 -8.60 -12.51 12.41
CA LYS A 123 -9.59 -13.23 11.59
C LYS A 123 -9.33 -14.74 11.58
N ALA A 124 -8.10 -15.18 11.71
CA ALA A 124 -7.72 -16.58 11.79
C ALA A 124 -8.16 -17.23 13.13
N VAL A 125 -8.37 -16.42 14.18
CA VAL A 125 -8.78 -16.89 15.50
C VAL A 125 -10.31 -16.82 15.62
N LYS A 126 -10.97 -17.96 15.45
CA LYS A 126 -12.46 -18.06 15.43
C LYS A 126 -13.16 -17.59 16.72
N SER A 127 -12.45 -17.53 17.84
CA SER A 127 -13.01 -17.17 19.15
C SER A 127 -13.00 -15.67 19.46
N THR A 128 -12.36 -14.84 18.63
CA THR A 128 -12.23 -13.40 18.90
C THR A 128 -13.41 -12.64 18.30
N SER A 129 -14.13 -11.87 19.12
CA SER A 129 -15.24 -11.04 18.68
C SER A 129 -14.75 -9.89 17.77
N GLN A 130 -15.64 -9.33 16.93
CA GLN A 130 -15.31 -8.20 16.07
C GLN A 130 -14.90 -6.97 16.90
N GLU A 131 -15.62 -6.70 18.00
CA GLU A 131 -15.33 -5.60 18.91
C GLU A 131 -13.93 -5.73 19.55
N GLU A 132 -13.53 -6.93 19.92
CA GLU A 132 -12.20 -7.18 20.48
C GLU A 132 -11.10 -6.98 19.44
N LYS A 133 -11.32 -7.39 18.18
CA LYS A 133 -10.39 -7.14 17.07
C LYS A 133 -10.16 -5.65 16.86
N GLU A 134 -11.23 -4.88 16.78
CA GLU A 134 -11.17 -3.43 16.60
C GLU A 134 -10.47 -2.74 17.79
N ARG A 135 -10.76 -3.19 19.02
CA ARG A 135 -10.08 -2.66 20.20
C ARG A 135 -8.59 -2.95 20.19
N LYS A 136 -8.16 -4.16 19.83
CA LYS A 136 -6.74 -4.52 19.73
C LYS A 136 -6.07 -3.74 18.60
N ALA A 137 -6.67 -3.68 17.42
CA ALA A 137 -6.15 -2.87 16.32
C ALA A 137 -5.92 -1.40 16.74
N LYS A 138 -6.89 -0.81 17.43
CA LYS A 138 -6.79 0.58 17.93
C LYS A 138 -5.66 0.77 18.95
N ILE A 139 -5.46 -0.18 19.86
CA ILE A 139 -4.37 -0.12 20.86
C ILE A 139 -3.00 -0.15 20.15
N TYR A 140 -2.79 -1.09 19.23
CA TYR A 140 -1.54 -1.20 18.52
C TYR A 140 -1.28 -0.03 17.58
N SER A 141 -2.29 0.47 16.87
CA SER A 141 -2.15 1.66 16.03
C SER A 141 -1.80 2.90 16.87
N ALA A 142 -2.47 3.08 18.01
CA ALA A 142 -2.17 4.20 18.89
C ALA A 142 -0.74 4.18 19.44
N SER A 143 -0.15 3.01 19.69
CA SER A 143 1.25 2.92 20.11
C SER A 143 2.22 3.40 19.03
N MET A 144 1.86 3.24 17.74
CA MET A 144 2.70 3.67 16.62
C MET A 144 2.67 5.17 16.37
N THR A 145 1.71 5.93 16.90
CA THR A 145 1.68 7.40 16.78
C THR A 145 2.91 8.08 17.43
N ASN A 146 3.58 7.38 18.34
CA ASN A 146 4.77 7.87 19.03
C ASN A 146 6.07 7.70 18.19
N LEU A 147 5.99 7.13 17.00
CA LEU A 147 7.16 7.00 16.13
C LEU A 147 7.58 8.38 15.59
N THR A 148 8.72 8.85 16.01
CA THR A 148 9.24 10.17 15.60
C THR A 148 9.86 10.16 14.22
N LEU A 149 10.24 8.99 13.70
CA LEU A 149 10.89 8.77 12.40
C LEU A 149 12.09 9.70 12.19
N ASN A 150 12.86 9.93 13.26
CA ASN A 150 14.07 10.74 13.19
C ASN A 150 15.09 10.09 12.26
N GLY A 151 15.66 10.89 11.34
CA GLY A 151 16.59 10.38 10.33
C GLY A 151 15.92 9.88 9.06
N LEU A 152 14.61 10.12 8.87
CA LEU A 152 13.93 9.86 7.61
C LEU A 152 14.50 10.78 6.51
N MET A 153 14.95 10.21 5.39
CA MET A 153 15.53 10.90 4.24
C MET A 153 14.76 10.55 2.97
N LYS A 154 14.66 11.52 2.06
CA LYS A 154 14.12 11.30 0.71
C LYS A 154 15.24 10.76 -0.20
N GLU A 155 15.03 9.58 -0.75
CA GLU A 155 16.00 8.91 -1.63
C GLU A 155 15.74 9.19 -3.11
N ALA A 156 14.48 9.07 -3.52
CA ALA A 156 14.10 9.22 -4.92
C ALA A 156 12.67 9.71 -5.07
N ASP A 157 12.40 10.33 -6.21
CA ASP A 157 11.05 10.58 -6.70
C ASP A 157 10.93 10.30 -8.20
N TYR A 158 9.76 9.87 -8.61
CA TYR A 158 9.48 9.59 -10.01
C TYR A 158 7.99 9.71 -10.32
N TRP A 159 7.66 9.99 -11.59
CA TRP A 159 6.27 9.94 -12.03
C TRP A 159 6.14 9.15 -13.33
N ILE A 160 5.02 8.47 -13.46
CA ILE A 160 4.55 7.85 -14.68
C ILE A 160 3.17 8.39 -15.01
N LYS A 161 2.81 8.37 -16.28
CA LYS A 161 1.47 8.65 -16.77
C LYS A 161 0.91 7.39 -17.37
N THR A 162 -0.25 6.98 -16.91
CA THR A 162 -0.91 5.78 -17.37
C THR A 162 -2.23 6.10 -18.06
N ARG A 163 -2.67 5.19 -18.92
CA ARG A 163 -4.05 5.15 -19.43
C ARG A 163 -4.70 3.84 -19.09
N THR A 164 -5.96 3.88 -18.72
CA THR A 164 -6.78 2.70 -18.42
C THR A 164 -8.05 2.77 -19.26
N PRO A 165 -8.43 1.71 -19.98
CA PRO A 165 -9.71 1.69 -20.70
C PRO A 165 -10.87 1.93 -19.74
N LYS A 166 -11.82 2.80 -20.12
CA LYS A 166 -13.02 3.04 -19.35
C LYS A 166 -13.87 1.78 -19.27
N THR A 167 -14.50 1.55 -18.14
CA THR A 167 -15.25 0.31 -17.85
C THR A 167 -16.49 0.13 -18.74
N ASP A 168 -17.04 1.21 -19.27
CA ASP A 168 -18.19 1.22 -20.16
C ASP A 168 -17.84 1.01 -21.66
N VAL A 169 -16.53 1.01 -21.99
CA VAL A 169 -16.04 0.86 -23.36
C VAL A 169 -15.52 -0.57 -23.60
N LYS A 170 -16.22 -1.34 -24.42
CA LYS A 170 -15.84 -2.73 -24.75
C LYS A 170 -14.57 -2.83 -25.59
N THR A 171 -14.42 -1.91 -26.55
CA THR A 171 -13.26 -1.88 -27.47
C THR A 171 -12.79 -0.43 -27.57
N PRO A 172 -11.79 -0.03 -26.77
CA PRO A 172 -11.30 1.34 -26.76
C PRO A 172 -10.47 1.61 -28.02
N GLU A 173 -10.90 2.60 -28.81
CA GLU A 173 -10.25 3.01 -30.07
C GLU A 173 -9.79 4.48 -30.03
N LYS A 174 -10.45 5.32 -29.24
CA LYS A 174 -10.20 6.77 -29.18
C LYS A 174 -9.58 7.16 -27.86
N ALA A 175 -8.87 8.28 -27.82
CA ALA A 175 -8.29 8.82 -26.58
C ALA A 175 -9.35 9.07 -25.49
N SER A 176 -10.59 9.43 -25.87
CA SER A 176 -11.72 9.61 -24.96
C SER A 176 -12.19 8.32 -24.27
N ASP A 177 -11.79 7.15 -24.77
CA ASP A 177 -12.19 5.85 -24.27
C ASP A 177 -11.29 5.39 -23.08
N TYR A 178 -10.34 6.22 -22.72
CA TYR A 178 -9.40 5.96 -21.64
C TYR A 178 -9.50 7.01 -20.53
N ASP A 179 -9.31 6.56 -19.31
CA ASP A 179 -8.96 7.41 -18.18
C ASP A 179 -7.43 7.56 -18.15
N VAL A 180 -6.97 8.80 -18.00
CA VAL A 180 -5.54 9.13 -18.00
C VAL A 180 -5.17 9.75 -16.67
N GLU A 181 -4.18 9.16 -15.99
CA GLU A 181 -3.73 9.60 -14.68
C GLU A 181 -2.21 9.62 -14.59
N TYR A 182 -1.70 10.52 -13.75
CA TYR A 182 -0.32 10.47 -13.28
C TYR A 182 -0.26 9.72 -11.95
N THR A 183 0.80 8.94 -11.77
CA THR A 183 1.20 8.41 -10.47
C THR A 183 2.56 8.99 -10.12
N TYR A 184 2.64 9.67 -8.99
CA TYR A 184 3.87 10.24 -8.46
C TYR A 184 4.34 9.43 -7.26
N TYR A 185 5.53 8.87 -7.35
CA TYR A 185 6.17 8.04 -6.33
C TYR A 185 7.24 8.83 -5.60
N VAL A 186 7.35 8.64 -4.30
CA VAL A 186 8.46 9.13 -3.48
C VAL A 186 8.96 8.00 -2.60
N VAL A 187 10.26 7.80 -2.55
CA VAL A 187 10.88 6.81 -1.67
C VAL A 187 11.62 7.54 -0.56
N PHE A 188 11.36 7.12 0.66
CA PHE A 188 12.09 7.54 1.85
C PHE A 188 12.83 6.35 2.44
N SER A 189 13.97 6.64 3.07
CA SER A 189 14.72 5.68 3.87
C SER A 189 14.94 6.18 5.29
N ILE A 190 15.23 5.25 6.17
CA ILE A 190 15.72 5.48 7.54
C ILE A 190 16.66 4.33 7.89
N SER A 191 17.72 4.60 8.67
CA SER A 191 18.54 3.51 9.22
C SER A 191 17.66 2.46 9.92
N LYS A 192 17.81 1.21 9.51
CA LYS A 192 17.02 0.09 10.04
C LYS A 192 17.21 -0.05 11.55
N ALA A 193 18.44 0.08 12.05
CA ALA A 193 18.72 0.04 13.47
C ALA A 193 17.96 1.12 14.26
N ASN A 194 17.84 2.32 13.67
CA ASN A 194 17.07 3.41 14.28
C ASN A 194 15.56 3.13 14.23
N PHE A 195 15.05 2.66 13.11
CA PHE A 195 13.64 2.28 12.95
C PHE A 195 13.27 1.14 13.91
N ASP A 196 14.06 0.07 13.93
CA ASP A 196 13.85 -1.10 14.78
C ASP A 196 13.78 -0.74 16.27
N ARG A 197 14.65 0.17 16.70
CA ARG A 197 14.64 0.68 18.07
C ARG A 197 13.36 1.44 18.39
N GLN A 198 12.91 2.31 17.49
CA GLN A 198 11.68 3.07 17.67
C GLN A 198 10.43 2.15 17.68
N VAL A 199 10.37 1.16 16.77
CA VAL A 199 9.28 0.18 16.75
C VAL A 199 9.26 -0.64 18.03
N THR A 200 10.42 -1.09 18.50
CA THR A 200 10.52 -1.86 19.74
C THR A 200 10.01 -1.04 20.93
N ALA A 201 10.47 0.20 21.07
CA ALA A 201 10.01 1.08 22.15
C ALA A 201 8.48 1.33 22.09
N ALA A 202 7.93 1.58 20.91
CA ALA A 202 6.49 1.75 20.75
C ALA A 202 5.69 0.48 21.08
N MET A 203 6.22 -0.69 20.77
CA MET A 203 5.58 -1.97 21.11
C MET A 203 5.69 -2.31 22.61
N ASP A 204 6.74 -1.87 23.29
CA ASP A 204 6.90 -2.08 24.73
C ASP A 204 5.81 -1.37 25.55
N ASP A 205 5.27 -0.27 25.05
CA ASP A 205 4.14 0.45 25.65
C ASP A 205 2.81 -0.31 25.59
N VAL A 206 2.70 -1.33 24.72
CA VAL A 206 1.48 -2.16 24.63
C VAL A 206 1.47 -3.21 25.74
N PRO A 207 0.41 -3.31 26.56
CA PRO A 207 0.29 -4.30 27.63
C PRO A 207 0.48 -5.74 27.14
N ASP A 208 1.22 -6.54 27.89
CA ASP A 208 1.61 -7.90 27.54
C ASP A 208 0.92 -8.92 28.46
N ASN A 209 -0.41 -8.92 28.46
CA ASN A 209 -1.23 -9.57 29.48
C ASN A 209 -1.65 -11.02 29.12
N ASP A 210 -1.52 -11.42 27.84
CA ASP A 210 -1.92 -12.74 27.35
C ASP A 210 -1.06 -13.22 26.18
N ASP A 211 -1.11 -14.51 25.89
CA ASP A 211 -0.33 -15.13 24.82
C ASP A 211 -0.69 -14.59 23.43
N GLN A 212 -1.93 -14.17 23.22
CA GLN A 212 -2.37 -13.56 21.96
C GLN A 212 -1.73 -12.20 21.76
N THR A 213 -1.63 -11.40 22.81
CA THR A 213 -0.95 -10.09 22.77
C THR A 213 0.55 -10.25 22.46
N LYS A 214 1.21 -11.23 23.09
CA LYS A 214 2.62 -11.55 22.80
C LYS A 214 2.80 -11.94 21.34
N PHE A 215 1.99 -12.85 20.85
CA PHE A 215 2.01 -13.27 19.44
C PHE A 215 1.82 -12.10 18.47
N LEU A 216 0.84 -11.24 18.70
CA LEU A 216 0.59 -10.06 17.88
C LEU A 216 1.78 -9.09 17.88
N LYS A 217 2.39 -8.83 19.04
CA LYS A 217 3.62 -8.01 19.12
C LYS A 217 4.73 -8.56 18.25
N GLU A 218 4.97 -9.87 18.33
CA GLU A 218 6.01 -10.53 17.54
C GLU A 218 5.73 -10.42 16.02
N VAL A 219 4.51 -10.75 15.60
CA VAL A 219 4.09 -10.68 14.19
C VAL A 219 4.19 -9.24 13.66
N LEU A 220 3.67 -8.26 14.40
CA LEU A 220 3.71 -6.85 14.00
C LEU A 220 5.16 -6.34 13.90
N THR A 221 5.98 -6.62 14.93
CA THR A 221 7.38 -6.22 14.93
C THR A 221 8.11 -6.78 13.71
N ARG A 222 7.94 -8.07 13.42
CA ARG A 222 8.52 -8.71 12.24
C ARG A 222 8.00 -8.08 10.94
N LYS A 223 6.67 -7.91 10.81
CA LYS A 223 6.04 -7.33 9.62
C LYS A 223 6.57 -5.92 9.33
N LEU A 224 6.63 -5.08 10.35
CA LEU A 224 7.14 -3.71 10.20
C LEU A 224 8.63 -3.67 9.84
N LYS A 225 9.44 -4.57 10.38
CA LYS A 225 10.88 -4.61 10.11
C LYS A 225 11.22 -5.16 8.72
N GLU A 226 10.48 -6.14 8.22
CA GLU A 226 10.84 -6.88 7.00
C GLU A 226 10.18 -6.36 5.72
N SER A 227 8.97 -5.78 5.79
CA SER A 227 8.22 -5.35 4.60
C SER A 227 8.56 -3.92 4.18
N ILE A 228 8.43 -3.62 2.88
CA ILE A 228 8.28 -2.24 2.42
C ILE A 228 6.90 -1.75 2.92
N ILE A 229 6.87 -0.53 3.45
CA ILE A 229 5.63 0.11 3.88
C ILE A 229 5.24 1.14 2.82
N THR A 230 3.99 1.06 2.37
CA THR A 230 3.41 1.95 1.37
C THR A 230 2.14 2.60 1.93
N ASN A 231 1.83 3.80 1.48
CA ASN A 231 0.58 4.49 1.89
C ASN A 231 -0.67 3.94 1.19
N LYS A 232 -0.50 3.13 0.15
CA LYS A 232 -1.58 2.47 -0.60
C LYS A 232 -1.09 1.12 -1.08
N ASP A 233 -2.01 0.23 -1.41
CA ASP A 233 -1.66 -1.03 -2.07
C ASP A 233 -1.04 -0.76 -3.44
N PRO A 234 0.10 -1.39 -3.77
CA PRO A 234 0.73 -1.24 -5.09
C PRO A 234 -0.22 -1.66 -6.20
N GLU A 235 -0.33 -0.82 -7.22
CA GLU A 235 -1.11 -1.14 -8.41
C GLU A 235 -0.22 -1.83 -9.43
N ILE A 236 -0.74 -2.90 -10.03
CA ILE A 236 -0.09 -3.57 -11.15
C ILE A 236 -0.23 -2.68 -12.38
N VAL A 237 0.91 -2.31 -12.98
CA VAL A 237 0.98 -1.44 -14.16
C VAL A 237 1.64 -2.18 -15.32
N ASP A 238 1.13 -2.01 -16.53
CA ASP A 238 1.75 -2.57 -17.74
C ASP A 238 2.84 -1.63 -18.30
N PHE A 239 4.08 -2.09 -18.24
CA PHE A 239 5.26 -1.38 -18.73
C PHE A 239 5.71 -1.82 -20.13
N LYS A 240 4.96 -2.66 -20.87
CA LYS A 240 5.40 -3.25 -22.15
C LYS A 240 5.86 -2.23 -23.19
N ASN A 241 5.21 -1.07 -23.21
CA ASN A 241 5.50 0.00 -24.16
C ASN A 241 6.46 1.07 -23.61
N ALA A 242 6.99 0.86 -22.41
CA ALA A 242 7.92 1.76 -21.75
C ALA A 242 9.31 1.13 -21.65
N LYS A 243 10.34 1.95 -21.85
CA LYS A 243 11.71 1.52 -21.57
C LYS A 243 11.97 1.58 -20.08
N VAL A 244 12.34 0.45 -19.51
CA VAL A 244 12.63 0.29 -18.08
C VAL A 244 14.04 -0.23 -17.92
N GLU A 245 14.82 0.36 -17.01
CA GLU A 245 16.11 -0.17 -16.61
C GLU A 245 15.96 -1.60 -16.08
N GLU A 246 16.88 -2.48 -16.46
CA GLU A 246 16.93 -3.85 -15.95
C GLU A 246 17.80 -3.91 -14.69
N VAL A 247 17.27 -4.53 -13.65
CA VAL A 247 18.06 -4.89 -12.47
C VAL A 247 18.54 -6.32 -12.64
N ASP A 248 19.85 -6.50 -12.71
CA ASP A 248 20.46 -7.81 -12.69
C ASP A 248 20.16 -8.50 -11.34
N ASP A 249 19.38 -9.58 -11.39
CA ASP A 249 18.98 -10.34 -10.19
C ASP A 249 20.14 -11.12 -9.57
N GLY A 250 21.32 -11.14 -10.24
CA GLY A 250 22.49 -11.86 -9.76
C GLY A 250 22.30 -13.38 -9.64
N ILE A 251 21.19 -13.90 -10.18
CA ILE A 251 20.93 -15.33 -10.26
C ILE A 251 21.59 -15.82 -11.55
N ASN A 252 22.89 -16.09 -11.47
CA ASN A 252 23.53 -16.94 -12.46
C ASN A 252 22.91 -18.33 -12.33
N VAL A 253 21.95 -18.64 -13.19
CA VAL A 253 21.52 -20.01 -13.41
C VAL A 253 22.74 -20.73 -14.00
N VAL A 254 23.47 -21.41 -13.13
CA VAL A 254 24.52 -22.35 -13.57
C VAL A 254 23.80 -23.41 -14.40
N LYS A 255 23.99 -23.36 -15.72
CA LYS A 255 23.54 -24.38 -16.66
C LYS A 255 24.38 -25.64 -16.50
#